data_6db1cf30262166e4e3e98a35f5dff249
#
_entry.id   6db1cf30262166e4e3e98a35f5dff249
#
_cell.length_a   1.000
_cell.length_b   1.000
_cell.length_c   1.000
_cell.angle_alpha   90.00
_cell.angle_beta   90.00
_cell.angle_gamma   90.00
#
_symmetry.space_group_name_H-M   'P 1'
#
loop_
_entity.id
_entity.type
_entity.pdbx_description
1 polymer ?
#
loop_
_entity_poly.entity_id
_entity_poly.type
_entity_poly.pdbx_seq_one_letter_code
_entity_poly.pdbx_strand_id
1 'polypeptide(L)'
;RSGQGTAKASRPQARTAAAKASSASKELKAPVRQPSRDSKKDGKGKLKIIPLGGLEQIGMNITAFEYEDSIIIVDCGLAFPGDDMLGIDLVIPDVSYLKQNIDKVKGFVITHGHEDHIGALPYILQQINVPVYGTKLTIALIEHKLEEHRLMKNTKRKVVKHGQSVNLGCFRVEFIKTNHSIQDASALAIFSPVGIVLHTGDFKIDYTPVFGDPIDLQRFAELGKKGVLALLADSTNATRPGFTMSERTVGKTFDNIFSEHKNQRIIVATFASNVDRVQQVVNTAYKYGRKVVVEGRSMVTVMDIASKLGYINVPEGTLIDIEHLRNYPPESTVLITTGSQGESMAALSRMASGIHKKVSITPRDVVVLSSTPIPGNEKAVSNVVNELSMK
;
A
#
# COMPACT_ATOMS: atom_id res chain seq x y z
N ARG A 1 64.80 48.79 -18.92
CA ARG A 1 65.90 47.80 -19.07
C ARG A 1 65.41 46.52 -18.40
N SER A 2 64.96 45.58 -19.15
CA SER A 2 65.59 44.33 -19.63
C SER A 2 65.59 43.30 -18.51
N GLY A 3 65.01 42.15 -18.62
CA GLY A 3 65.23 41.12 -19.57
C GLY A 3 64.26 39.95 -19.42
N GLN A 4 64.00 39.46 -20.56
CA GLN A 4 63.22 38.24 -20.79
C GLN A 4 63.91 36.97 -20.26
N GLY A 5 63.12 36.05 -19.79
CA GLY A 5 63.54 34.69 -19.46
C GLY A 5 62.41 33.71 -19.68
N THR A 6 62.26 33.24 -20.89
CA THR A 6 61.34 32.20 -21.32
C THR A 6 61.87 30.86 -20.84
N ALA A 7 61.12 30.17 -19.98
CA ALA A 7 61.33 28.76 -19.69
C ALA A 7 60.17 27.94 -20.29
N LYS A 8 60.48 27.20 -21.35
CA LYS A 8 59.67 26.13 -21.91
C LYS A 8 59.56 24.95 -20.94
N ALA A 9 58.39 24.65 -20.43
CA ALA A 9 58.12 23.41 -19.73
C ALA A 9 57.63 22.36 -20.74
N SER A 10 58.40 21.34 -20.91
CA SER A 10 58.13 20.16 -21.72
C SER A 10 57.07 19.28 -21.04
N ARG A 11 56.04 18.95 -21.80
CA ARG A 11 55.03 17.91 -21.42
C ARG A 11 55.69 16.51 -21.51
N PRO A 12 55.48 15.62 -20.55
CA PRO A 12 55.73 14.19 -20.73
C PRO A 12 54.60 13.55 -21.53
N GLN A 13 54.94 12.88 -22.60
CA GLN A 13 54.05 11.99 -23.35
C GLN A 13 53.71 10.77 -22.50
N ALA A 14 52.41 10.56 -22.25
CA ALA A 14 51.92 9.31 -21.69
C ALA A 14 51.95 8.22 -22.75
N ARG A 15 52.74 7.18 -22.53
CA ARG A 15 52.75 5.94 -23.28
C ARG A 15 51.48 5.17 -22.94
N THR A 16 50.60 4.99 -23.91
CA THR A 16 49.48 4.05 -23.84
C THR A 16 49.99 2.60 -23.90
N ALA A 17 49.98 1.93 -22.77
CA ALA A 17 50.09 0.48 -22.72
C ALA A 17 48.68 -0.12 -22.76
N ALA A 18 48.29 -0.62 -23.90
CA ALA A 18 47.07 -1.39 -24.07
C ALA A 18 47.24 -2.77 -23.41
N ALA A 19 46.79 -2.94 -22.20
CA ALA A 19 46.64 -4.24 -21.57
C ALA A 19 45.35 -4.87 -22.07
N LYS A 20 45.47 -5.93 -22.90
CA LYS A 20 44.39 -6.86 -23.26
C LYS A 20 43.91 -7.55 -21.98
N ALA A 21 42.82 -7.12 -21.38
CA ALA A 21 42.11 -7.89 -20.39
C ALA A 21 41.19 -8.87 -21.12
N SER A 22 41.56 -10.14 -21.11
CA SER A 22 40.69 -11.25 -21.50
C SER A 22 39.60 -11.38 -20.42
N SER A 23 38.38 -11.01 -20.76
CA SER A 23 37.21 -11.25 -19.95
C SER A 23 36.84 -12.72 -19.97
N ALA A 24 37.31 -13.49 -19.00
CA ALA A 24 36.75 -14.79 -18.65
C ALA A 24 35.65 -14.53 -17.61
N SER A 25 34.43 -14.27 -18.05
CA SER A 25 33.24 -14.36 -17.21
C SER A 25 33.02 -15.79 -16.79
N LYS A 26 33.50 -16.17 -15.62
CA LYS A 26 33.04 -17.41 -14.97
C LYS A 26 31.59 -17.18 -14.53
N GLU A 27 30.65 -17.69 -15.32
CA GLU A 27 29.28 -17.93 -14.85
C GLU A 27 29.35 -18.82 -13.59
N LEU A 28 29.01 -18.25 -12.45
CA LEU A 28 28.67 -18.97 -11.24
C LEU A 28 27.37 -19.74 -11.50
N LYS A 29 27.45 -20.93 -12.07
CA LYS A 29 26.34 -21.88 -12.10
C LYS A 29 26.02 -22.24 -10.65
N ALA A 30 24.94 -21.72 -10.08
CA ALA A 30 24.37 -22.26 -8.88
C ALA A 30 24.14 -23.78 -9.07
N PRO A 31 24.43 -24.62 -8.07
CA PRO A 31 24.16 -26.04 -8.20
C PRO A 31 22.64 -26.24 -8.26
N VAL A 32 22.15 -26.55 -9.46
CA VAL A 32 20.81 -27.09 -9.64
C VAL A 32 20.80 -28.45 -8.97
N ARG A 33 20.28 -28.51 -7.73
CA ARG A 33 19.93 -29.79 -7.11
C ARG A 33 18.81 -30.39 -7.95
N GLN A 34 19.17 -31.40 -8.78
CA GLN A 34 18.16 -32.27 -9.33
C GLN A 34 17.42 -32.94 -8.19
N PRO A 35 16.06 -32.92 -8.20
CA PRO A 35 15.29 -33.65 -7.20
C PRO A 35 15.62 -35.14 -7.37
N SER A 36 16.10 -35.80 -6.30
CA SER A 36 16.29 -37.23 -6.25
C SER A 36 14.98 -37.94 -6.61
N ARG A 37 14.97 -38.69 -7.68
CA ARG A 37 13.89 -39.60 -8.07
C ARG A 37 13.90 -40.81 -7.15
N ASP A 38 13.43 -40.65 -5.91
CA ASP A 38 12.97 -41.72 -5.04
C ASP A 38 11.86 -41.18 -4.15
N SER A 39 10.74 -40.83 -4.75
CA SER A 39 9.50 -40.64 -4.00
C SER A 39 8.72 -41.94 -4.03
N LYS A 40 8.80 -42.70 -2.94
CA LYS A 40 7.71 -43.61 -2.58
C LYS A 40 6.39 -42.84 -2.75
N LYS A 41 5.45 -43.43 -3.49
CA LYS A 41 4.07 -42.97 -3.63
C LYS A 41 3.36 -43.08 -2.26
N ASP A 42 3.68 -42.19 -1.33
CA ASP A 42 2.77 -41.84 -0.25
C ASP A 42 1.76 -40.86 -0.86
N GLY A 43 0.48 -41.23 -0.84
CA GLY A 43 -0.62 -40.47 -1.42
C GLY A 43 -0.87 -39.16 -0.68
N LYS A 44 0.06 -38.21 -0.76
CA LYS A 44 -0.13 -36.86 -0.28
C LYS A 44 -1.01 -36.12 -1.27
N GLY A 45 -2.10 -35.52 -0.79
CA GLY A 45 -3.00 -34.69 -1.57
C GLY A 45 -2.22 -33.56 -2.28
N LYS A 46 -2.84 -32.90 -3.24
CA LYS A 46 -2.25 -31.77 -3.97
C LYS A 46 -2.71 -30.46 -3.34
N LEU A 47 -1.76 -29.58 -3.01
CA LEU A 47 -2.08 -28.18 -2.72
C LEU A 47 -2.42 -27.49 -4.05
N LYS A 48 -3.62 -26.88 -4.09
CA LYS A 48 -4.06 -26.01 -5.18
C LYS A 48 -3.95 -24.56 -4.75
N ILE A 49 -3.38 -23.71 -5.58
CA ILE A 49 -3.38 -22.26 -5.46
C ILE A 49 -4.25 -21.74 -6.59
N ILE A 50 -5.36 -21.10 -6.24
CA ILE A 50 -6.43 -20.75 -7.16
C ILE A 50 -6.65 -19.24 -7.08
N PRO A 51 -6.04 -18.45 -7.97
CA PRO A 51 -6.35 -17.04 -8.08
C PRO A 51 -7.78 -16.87 -8.59
N LEU A 52 -8.58 -16.09 -7.87
CA LEU A 52 -9.94 -15.70 -8.25
C LEU A 52 -10.00 -14.24 -8.72
N GLY A 53 -8.89 -13.54 -8.62
CA GLY A 53 -8.63 -12.17 -9.08
C GLY A 53 -7.19 -11.76 -8.79
N GLY A 54 -6.80 -10.56 -9.22
CA GLY A 54 -5.48 -9.98 -8.95
C GLY A 54 -4.34 -10.45 -9.86
N LEU A 55 -4.60 -11.27 -10.88
CA LEU A 55 -3.60 -11.62 -11.89
C LEU A 55 -3.83 -10.84 -13.18
N GLU A 56 -2.74 -10.34 -13.79
CA GLU A 56 -2.74 -9.53 -15.01
C GLU A 56 -3.60 -8.25 -14.91
N GLN A 57 -3.87 -7.81 -13.68
CA GLN A 57 -4.64 -6.60 -13.38
C GLN A 57 -4.18 -5.97 -12.06
N ILE A 58 -4.50 -4.69 -11.86
CA ILE A 58 -4.34 -4.00 -10.59
C ILE A 58 -5.66 -4.10 -9.81
N GLY A 59 -5.57 -4.52 -8.54
CA GLY A 59 -6.73 -4.66 -7.66
C GLY A 59 -7.43 -6.02 -7.73
N MET A 60 -8.58 -6.12 -7.06
CA MET A 60 -9.41 -7.33 -6.94
C MET A 60 -8.61 -8.55 -6.46
N ASN A 61 -7.73 -8.34 -5.48
CA ASN A 61 -6.86 -9.39 -4.97
C ASN A 61 -7.67 -10.42 -4.17
N ILE A 62 -7.65 -11.66 -4.63
CA ILE A 62 -8.29 -12.80 -3.94
C ILE A 62 -7.66 -14.11 -4.43
N THR A 63 -7.14 -14.91 -3.52
CA THR A 63 -6.53 -16.21 -3.84
C THR A 63 -6.98 -17.27 -2.86
N ALA A 64 -7.51 -18.38 -3.36
CA ALA A 64 -7.86 -19.53 -2.55
C ALA A 64 -6.72 -20.55 -2.52
N PHE A 65 -6.47 -21.13 -1.35
CA PHE A 65 -5.54 -22.23 -1.13
C PHE A 65 -6.36 -23.45 -0.69
N GLU A 66 -6.35 -24.50 -1.48
CA GLU A 66 -7.10 -25.73 -1.19
C GLU A 66 -6.17 -26.91 -1.00
N TYR A 67 -6.39 -27.64 0.07
CA TYR A 67 -5.80 -28.94 0.30
C TYR A 67 -6.88 -29.87 0.91
N GLU A 68 -7.25 -30.91 0.19
CA GLU A 68 -8.29 -31.88 0.55
C GLU A 68 -9.63 -31.23 0.97
N ASP A 69 -9.98 -31.24 2.26
CA ASP A 69 -11.22 -30.71 2.82
C ASP A 69 -11.10 -29.29 3.40
N SER A 70 -10.01 -28.64 3.15
CA SER A 70 -9.72 -27.32 3.72
C SER A 70 -9.41 -26.29 2.61
N ILE A 71 -10.12 -25.17 2.65
CA ILE A 71 -9.87 -23.99 1.80
C ILE A 71 -9.69 -22.78 2.71
N ILE A 72 -8.62 -22.04 2.52
CA ILE A 72 -8.45 -20.69 3.07
C ILE A 72 -8.40 -19.69 1.92
N ILE A 73 -8.81 -18.45 2.19
CA ILE A 73 -8.85 -17.39 1.20
C ILE A 73 -7.95 -16.27 1.70
N VAL A 74 -7.00 -15.86 0.87
CA VAL A 74 -6.15 -14.70 1.13
C VAL A 74 -6.71 -13.52 0.37
N ASP A 75 -7.06 -12.47 1.12
CA ASP A 75 -7.67 -11.22 0.68
C ASP A 75 -9.06 -11.39 0.02
N CYS A 76 -9.75 -10.29 -0.19
CA CYS A 76 -11.05 -10.22 -0.85
C CYS A 76 -11.29 -8.79 -1.33
N GLY A 77 -10.53 -8.39 -2.34
CA GLY A 77 -10.49 -7.05 -2.87
C GLY A 77 -11.56 -6.78 -3.93
N LEU A 78 -11.83 -5.51 -4.15
CA LEU A 78 -12.59 -5.03 -5.29
C LEU A 78 -11.66 -4.40 -6.33
N ALA A 79 -12.19 -4.18 -7.54
CA ALA A 79 -11.62 -3.28 -8.53
C ALA A 79 -12.62 -2.16 -8.85
N PHE A 80 -12.10 -1.04 -9.32
CA PHE A 80 -12.92 0.04 -9.85
C PHE A 80 -13.16 -0.19 -11.35
N PRO A 81 -14.37 0.11 -11.86
CA PRO A 81 -14.67 -0.05 -13.26
C PRO A 81 -13.83 0.89 -14.14
N GLY A 82 -13.48 0.45 -15.34
CA GLY A 82 -12.91 1.33 -16.36
C GLY A 82 -13.95 2.29 -16.96
N ASP A 83 -13.46 3.28 -17.71
CA ASP A 83 -14.30 4.30 -18.37
C ASP A 83 -15.34 3.70 -19.33
N ASP A 84 -15.15 2.48 -19.81
CA ASP A 84 -16.02 1.72 -20.70
C ASP A 84 -17.15 0.98 -19.99
N MET A 85 -17.09 0.85 -18.66
CA MET A 85 -18.09 0.16 -17.85
C MET A 85 -19.16 1.12 -17.32
N LEU A 86 -19.94 1.71 -18.22
CA LEU A 86 -20.96 2.70 -17.87
C LEU A 86 -22.02 2.14 -16.92
N GLY A 87 -22.30 2.86 -15.83
CA GLY A 87 -23.32 2.48 -14.83
C GLY A 87 -22.87 1.40 -13.85
N ILE A 88 -21.59 1.01 -13.87
CA ILE A 88 -20.98 0.10 -12.89
C ILE A 88 -20.21 0.92 -11.87
N ASP A 89 -20.52 0.74 -10.58
CA ASP A 89 -19.83 1.43 -9.49
C ASP A 89 -18.62 0.64 -8.96
N LEU A 90 -18.72 -0.69 -8.92
CA LEU A 90 -17.72 -1.59 -8.35
C LEU A 90 -17.64 -2.91 -9.15
N VAL A 91 -16.44 -3.47 -9.21
CA VAL A 91 -16.21 -4.82 -9.73
C VAL A 91 -15.76 -5.71 -8.57
N ILE A 92 -16.45 -6.82 -8.37
CA ILE A 92 -16.15 -7.80 -7.31
C ILE A 92 -15.78 -9.16 -7.93
N PRO A 93 -14.97 -9.98 -7.23
CA PRO A 93 -14.54 -11.27 -7.76
C PRO A 93 -15.70 -12.27 -7.90
N ASP A 94 -15.60 -13.16 -8.88
CA ASP A 94 -16.46 -14.33 -8.96
C ASP A 94 -16.01 -15.38 -7.94
N VAL A 95 -16.89 -15.67 -6.99
CA VAL A 95 -16.66 -16.66 -5.94
C VAL A 95 -17.45 -17.95 -6.11
N SER A 96 -17.91 -18.24 -7.33
CA SER A 96 -18.69 -19.46 -7.63
C SER A 96 -17.95 -20.72 -7.20
N TYR A 97 -16.63 -20.78 -7.37
CA TYR A 97 -15.80 -21.88 -6.89
C TYR A 97 -15.91 -22.09 -5.38
N LEU A 98 -15.87 -21.02 -4.60
CA LEU A 98 -15.95 -21.07 -3.14
C LEU A 98 -17.35 -21.48 -2.69
N LYS A 99 -18.40 -21.00 -3.37
CA LYS A 99 -19.80 -21.38 -3.07
C LYS A 99 -20.04 -22.87 -3.30
N GLN A 100 -19.49 -23.43 -4.37
CA GLN A 100 -19.60 -24.86 -4.67
C GLN A 100 -18.82 -25.74 -3.67
N ASN A 101 -17.86 -25.17 -2.95
CA ASN A 101 -17.02 -25.86 -1.97
C ASN A 101 -17.15 -25.27 -0.56
N ILE A 102 -18.32 -24.71 -0.22
CA ILE A 102 -18.52 -23.92 1.02
C ILE A 102 -18.15 -24.69 2.29
N ASP A 103 -18.42 -25.98 2.35
CA ASP A 103 -18.14 -26.84 3.51
C ASP A 103 -16.64 -26.95 3.81
N LYS A 104 -15.79 -26.74 2.80
CA LYS A 104 -14.34 -26.75 2.93
C LYS A 104 -13.79 -25.38 3.35
N VAL A 105 -14.52 -24.28 3.16
CA VAL A 105 -14.01 -22.91 3.40
C VAL A 105 -13.90 -22.65 4.89
N LYS A 106 -12.67 -22.36 5.37
CA LYS A 106 -12.35 -22.17 6.79
C LYS A 106 -12.27 -20.70 7.20
N GLY A 107 -12.02 -19.78 6.28
CA GLY A 107 -11.97 -18.35 6.57
C GLY A 107 -11.18 -17.53 5.57
N PHE A 108 -11.33 -16.22 5.71
CA PHE A 108 -10.51 -15.22 5.02
C PHE A 108 -9.32 -14.81 5.90
N VAL A 109 -8.14 -14.69 5.30
CA VAL A 109 -6.92 -14.20 5.95
C VAL A 109 -6.48 -12.96 5.17
N ILE A 110 -6.51 -11.81 5.82
CA ILE A 110 -6.33 -10.52 5.15
C ILE A 110 -4.93 -9.97 5.42
N THR A 111 -4.24 -9.62 4.35
CA THR A 111 -2.88 -9.09 4.41
C THR A 111 -2.85 -7.65 4.94
N HIS A 112 -3.73 -6.78 4.45
CA HIS A 112 -3.83 -5.37 4.88
C HIS A 112 -5.17 -4.73 4.46
N GLY A 113 -5.38 -3.47 4.85
CA GLY A 113 -6.68 -2.80 4.80
C GLY A 113 -6.94 -1.93 3.56
N HIS A 114 -6.26 -2.11 2.43
CA HIS A 114 -6.60 -1.41 1.19
C HIS A 114 -7.85 -1.98 0.52
N GLU A 115 -8.54 -1.15 -0.28
CA GLU A 115 -9.80 -1.50 -0.95
C GLU A 115 -9.67 -2.71 -1.87
N ASP A 116 -8.57 -2.81 -2.57
CA ASP A 116 -8.26 -3.93 -3.47
C ASP A 116 -7.87 -5.23 -2.75
N HIS A 117 -7.89 -5.22 -1.39
CA HIS A 117 -7.69 -6.39 -0.52
C HIS A 117 -8.87 -6.66 0.43
N ILE A 118 -9.70 -5.65 0.75
CA ILE A 118 -10.85 -5.82 1.67
C ILE A 118 -12.18 -5.36 1.10
N GLY A 119 -12.17 -4.63 -0.01
CA GLY A 119 -13.35 -3.89 -0.47
C GLY A 119 -14.51 -4.77 -0.91
N ALA A 120 -14.27 -6.00 -1.37
CA ALA A 120 -15.33 -6.92 -1.74
C ALA A 120 -15.91 -7.72 -0.57
N LEU A 121 -15.27 -7.71 0.63
CA LEU A 121 -15.73 -8.48 1.79
C LEU A 121 -17.21 -8.29 2.12
N PRO A 122 -17.79 -7.06 2.17
CA PRO A 122 -19.20 -6.89 2.50
C PRO A 122 -20.15 -7.60 1.53
N TYR A 123 -19.77 -7.68 0.26
CA TYR A 123 -20.57 -8.32 -0.78
C TYR A 123 -20.42 -9.84 -0.78
N ILE A 124 -19.19 -10.31 -0.56
CA ILE A 124 -18.87 -11.74 -0.57
C ILE A 124 -19.34 -12.44 0.71
N LEU A 125 -19.23 -11.78 1.88
CA LEU A 125 -19.67 -12.33 3.15
C LEU A 125 -21.20 -12.55 3.24
N GLN A 126 -21.99 -11.88 2.42
CA GLN A 126 -23.41 -12.16 2.25
C GLN A 126 -23.66 -13.50 1.55
N GLN A 127 -22.70 -13.99 0.79
CA GLN A 127 -22.77 -15.24 0.03
C GLN A 127 -21.98 -16.36 0.72
N ILE A 128 -20.89 -16.03 1.39
CA ILE A 128 -19.95 -16.95 2.04
C ILE A 128 -19.59 -16.38 3.40
N ASN A 129 -20.41 -16.72 4.43
CA ASN A 129 -20.20 -16.19 5.78
C ASN A 129 -19.26 -17.07 6.60
N VAL A 130 -17.98 -16.77 6.52
CA VAL A 130 -16.91 -17.46 7.26
C VAL A 130 -16.07 -16.44 8.07
N PRO A 131 -15.29 -16.88 9.06
CA PRO A 131 -14.48 -15.96 9.87
C PRO A 131 -13.45 -15.20 9.06
N VAL A 132 -13.19 -13.94 9.45
CA VAL A 132 -12.17 -13.06 8.87
C VAL A 132 -11.06 -12.83 9.89
N TYR A 133 -9.81 -12.98 9.46
CA TYR A 133 -8.59 -12.83 10.26
C TYR A 133 -7.72 -11.73 9.67
N GLY A 134 -7.23 -10.82 10.48
CA GLY A 134 -6.36 -9.72 10.05
C GLY A 134 -5.73 -9.01 11.23
N THR A 135 -4.87 -8.08 10.97
CA THR A 135 -4.24 -7.23 11.99
C THR A 135 -5.22 -6.19 12.53
N LYS A 136 -4.82 -5.47 13.58
CA LYS A 136 -5.73 -4.61 14.36
C LYS A 136 -6.35 -3.50 13.51
N LEU A 137 -5.53 -2.77 12.73
CA LEU A 137 -6.02 -1.70 11.86
C LEU A 137 -6.87 -2.27 10.71
N THR A 138 -6.40 -3.35 10.09
CA THR A 138 -7.12 -4.04 9.02
C THR A 138 -8.52 -4.48 9.46
N ILE A 139 -8.64 -5.11 10.62
CA ILE A 139 -9.95 -5.53 11.17
C ILE A 139 -10.83 -4.31 11.47
N ALA A 140 -10.29 -3.23 12.03
CA ALA A 140 -11.10 -2.04 12.31
C ALA A 140 -11.65 -1.38 11.03
N LEU A 141 -10.87 -1.34 9.96
CA LEU A 141 -11.35 -0.87 8.65
C LEU A 141 -12.43 -1.79 8.07
N ILE A 142 -12.26 -3.11 8.21
CA ILE A 142 -13.29 -4.08 7.82
C ILE A 142 -14.56 -3.91 8.65
N GLU A 143 -14.45 -3.69 9.95
CA GLU A 143 -15.59 -3.47 10.85
C GLU A 143 -16.41 -2.26 10.41
N HIS A 144 -15.77 -1.15 10.07
CA HIS A 144 -16.47 0.02 9.55
C HIS A 144 -17.27 -0.32 8.28
N LYS A 145 -16.67 -1.04 7.33
CA LYS A 145 -17.38 -1.50 6.12
C LYS A 145 -18.55 -2.44 6.44
N LEU A 146 -18.37 -3.35 7.38
CA LEU A 146 -19.43 -4.26 7.80
C LEU A 146 -20.57 -3.53 8.50
N GLU A 147 -20.29 -2.42 9.22
CA GLU A 147 -21.32 -1.55 9.81
C GLU A 147 -22.15 -0.88 8.72
N GLU A 148 -21.53 -0.28 7.71
CA GLU A 148 -22.21 0.33 6.57
C GLU A 148 -23.16 -0.65 5.87
N HIS A 149 -22.77 -1.93 5.78
CA HIS A 149 -23.55 -3.01 5.16
C HIS A 149 -24.43 -3.80 6.15
N ARG A 150 -24.48 -3.42 7.44
CA ARG A 150 -25.26 -4.08 8.50
C ARG A 150 -24.88 -5.56 8.74
N LEU A 151 -23.63 -5.92 8.50
CA LEU A 151 -23.12 -7.28 8.62
C LEU A 151 -22.37 -7.56 9.94
N MET A 152 -22.15 -6.55 10.78
CA MET A 152 -21.35 -6.65 12.01
C MET A 152 -21.77 -7.80 12.93
N LYS A 153 -23.08 -8.03 13.10
CA LYS A 153 -23.60 -9.05 14.02
C LYS A 153 -23.38 -10.47 13.51
N ASN A 154 -23.31 -10.65 12.20
CA ASN A 154 -23.31 -11.98 11.57
C ASN A 154 -21.89 -12.45 11.21
N THR A 155 -20.91 -11.55 11.12
CA THR A 155 -19.54 -11.90 10.71
C THR A 155 -18.62 -12.05 11.90
N LYS A 156 -17.93 -13.19 12.00
CA LYS A 156 -16.87 -13.40 12.98
C LYS A 156 -15.56 -12.77 12.50
N ARG A 157 -14.98 -11.89 13.30
CA ARG A 157 -13.69 -11.25 13.04
C ARG A 157 -12.72 -11.60 14.16
N LYS A 158 -11.45 -11.78 13.82
CA LYS A 158 -10.39 -12.10 14.78
C LYS A 158 -9.14 -11.27 14.46
N VAL A 159 -8.71 -10.49 15.44
CA VAL A 159 -7.45 -9.75 15.38
C VAL A 159 -6.30 -10.73 15.63
N VAL A 160 -5.28 -10.66 14.74
CA VAL A 160 -4.03 -11.41 14.84
C VAL A 160 -2.88 -10.42 14.90
N LYS A 161 -1.88 -10.69 15.72
CA LYS A 161 -0.65 -9.86 15.80
C LYS A 161 0.42 -10.46 14.91
N HIS A 162 1.34 -9.61 14.43
CA HIS A 162 2.55 -10.10 13.76
C HIS A 162 3.30 -11.11 14.64
N GLY A 163 3.85 -12.15 14.03
CA GLY A 163 4.48 -13.28 14.71
C GLY A 163 3.50 -14.34 15.23
N GLN A 164 2.19 -14.07 15.24
CA GLN A 164 1.18 -15.06 15.61
C GLN A 164 0.72 -15.88 14.40
N SER A 165 0.20 -17.06 14.68
CA SER A 165 -0.38 -17.97 13.70
C SER A 165 -1.83 -18.30 14.03
N VAL A 166 -2.62 -18.59 12.99
CA VAL A 166 -3.98 -19.14 13.10
C VAL A 166 -4.03 -20.50 12.42
N ASN A 167 -4.81 -21.42 13.00
CA ASN A 167 -5.05 -22.74 12.42
C ASN A 167 -6.43 -22.74 11.75
N LEU A 168 -6.46 -23.13 10.48
CA LEU A 168 -7.62 -23.11 9.60
C LEU A 168 -7.70 -24.43 8.82
N GLY A 169 -8.40 -25.41 9.35
CA GLY A 169 -8.35 -26.78 8.84
C GLY A 169 -6.94 -27.35 8.90
N CYS A 170 -6.42 -27.83 7.78
CA CYS A 170 -5.05 -28.34 7.68
C CYS A 170 -3.97 -27.24 7.55
N PHE A 171 -4.37 -25.98 7.37
CA PHE A 171 -3.46 -24.86 7.23
C PHE A 171 -3.14 -24.22 8.58
N ARG A 172 -1.87 -23.83 8.76
CA ARG A 172 -1.42 -22.89 9.78
C ARG A 172 -0.89 -21.65 9.09
N VAL A 173 -1.49 -20.50 9.31
CA VAL A 173 -1.11 -19.24 8.67
C VAL A 173 -0.47 -18.31 9.69
N GLU A 174 0.77 -17.92 9.46
CA GLU A 174 1.55 -17.00 10.27
C GLU A 174 1.57 -15.62 9.63
N PHE A 175 1.29 -14.58 10.43
CA PHE A 175 1.34 -13.19 10.02
C PHE A 175 2.73 -12.62 10.26
N ILE A 176 3.41 -12.22 9.20
CA ILE A 176 4.77 -11.66 9.24
C ILE A 176 4.68 -10.17 8.96
N LYS A 177 5.37 -9.37 9.77
CA LYS A 177 5.37 -7.92 9.56
C LYS A 177 6.02 -7.55 8.24
N THR A 178 5.33 -6.73 7.46
CA THR A 178 5.88 -6.06 6.29
C THR A 178 5.67 -4.55 6.37
N ASN A 179 6.30 -3.78 5.47
CA ASN A 179 6.01 -2.36 5.30
C ASN A 179 5.27 -2.16 3.99
N HIS A 180 4.26 -1.31 4.03
CA HIS A 180 3.50 -0.86 2.88
C HIS A 180 3.07 0.60 3.09
N SER A 181 2.21 1.14 2.24
CA SER A 181 1.64 2.49 2.41
C SER A 181 0.54 2.58 3.47
N ILE A 182 0.16 1.48 4.08
CA ILE A 182 -0.78 1.39 5.19
C ILE A 182 -0.13 0.66 6.36
N GLN A 183 -0.49 1.05 7.58
CA GLN A 183 0.00 0.40 8.79
C GLN A 183 -0.56 -1.01 8.96
N ASP A 184 0.15 -1.84 9.74
CA ASP A 184 -0.21 -3.22 10.05
C ASP A 184 -0.27 -4.17 8.84
N ALA A 185 0.33 -3.83 7.71
CA ALA A 185 0.46 -4.74 6.59
C ALA A 185 1.24 -6.00 6.96
N SER A 186 0.81 -7.13 6.41
CA SER A 186 1.37 -8.45 6.71
C SER A 186 1.65 -9.24 5.45
N ALA A 187 2.79 -9.90 5.43
CA ALA A 187 3.00 -11.08 4.61
C ALA A 187 2.48 -12.32 5.37
N LEU A 188 2.16 -13.38 4.65
CA LEU A 188 1.60 -14.60 5.20
C LEU A 188 2.49 -15.80 4.87
N ALA A 189 2.93 -16.54 5.90
CA ALA A 189 3.51 -17.87 5.72
C ALA A 189 2.42 -18.91 5.92
N ILE A 190 2.03 -19.57 4.84
CA ILE A 190 0.97 -20.56 4.78
C ILE A 190 1.62 -21.97 4.85
N PHE A 191 1.55 -22.59 6.01
CA PHE A 191 2.04 -23.95 6.22
C PHE A 191 0.94 -24.93 5.85
N SER A 192 1.24 -25.80 4.90
CA SER A 192 0.39 -26.88 4.46
C SER A 192 1.05 -28.24 4.69
N PRO A 193 0.33 -29.37 4.58
CA PRO A 193 0.93 -30.72 4.70
C PRO A 193 2.03 -31.01 3.68
N VAL A 194 2.09 -30.28 2.56
CA VAL A 194 3.07 -30.51 1.47
C VAL A 194 4.20 -29.48 1.45
N GLY A 195 4.11 -28.41 2.22
CA GLY A 195 5.18 -27.41 2.30
C GLY A 195 4.66 -26.00 2.65
N ILE A 196 5.56 -25.04 2.64
CA ILE A 196 5.31 -23.64 2.98
C ILE A 196 5.08 -22.86 1.70
N VAL A 197 3.96 -22.12 1.64
CA VAL A 197 3.77 -21.06 0.63
C VAL A 197 3.93 -19.71 1.34
N LEU A 198 4.69 -18.82 0.73
CA LEU A 198 4.88 -17.46 1.21
C LEU A 198 4.13 -16.51 0.29
N HIS A 199 3.19 -15.75 0.85
CA HIS A 199 2.45 -14.69 0.19
C HIS A 199 2.89 -13.34 0.77
N THR A 200 3.47 -12.46 -0.04
CA THR A 200 4.05 -11.22 0.49
C THR A 200 2.99 -10.19 0.91
N GLY A 201 1.75 -10.31 0.40
CA GLY A 201 0.88 -9.15 0.32
C GLY A 201 1.57 -8.04 -0.46
N ASP A 202 1.06 -6.84 -0.39
CA ASP A 202 1.75 -5.66 -0.92
C ASP A 202 2.86 -5.24 0.05
N PHE A 203 4.04 -4.95 -0.48
CA PHE A 203 5.18 -4.66 0.37
C PHE A 203 6.17 -3.68 -0.25
N LYS A 204 6.93 -3.04 0.61
CA LYS A 204 8.19 -2.37 0.29
C LYS A 204 9.24 -2.72 1.33
N ILE A 205 10.51 -2.63 0.98
CA ILE A 205 11.60 -2.74 1.96
C ILE A 205 11.97 -1.33 2.39
N ASP A 206 11.54 -0.94 3.58
CA ASP A 206 11.85 0.34 4.20
C ASP A 206 12.58 0.12 5.53
N TYR A 207 13.86 0.47 5.58
CA TYR A 207 14.68 0.34 6.79
C TYR A 207 14.48 1.48 7.77
N THR A 208 13.80 2.54 7.38
CA THR A 208 13.55 3.74 8.21
C THR A 208 12.09 4.18 8.09
N PRO A 209 11.13 3.29 8.42
CA PRO A 209 9.71 3.63 8.34
C PRO A 209 9.38 4.83 9.24
N VAL A 210 8.29 5.53 8.93
CA VAL A 210 7.82 6.68 9.73
C VAL A 210 7.30 6.21 11.08
N PHE A 211 6.60 5.09 11.09
CA PHE A 211 6.00 4.50 12.28
C PHE A 211 6.28 2.99 12.35
N GLY A 212 6.52 2.50 13.57
CA GLY A 212 6.75 1.09 13.86
C GLY A 212 8.13 0.59 13.38
N ASP A 213 8.25 -0.74 13.27
CA ASP A 213 9.51 -1.41 12.93
C ASP A 213 9.62 -1.68 11.43
N PRO A 214 10.83 -1.88 10.90
CA PRO A 214 11.06 -2.35 9.53
C PRO A 214 10.38 -3.71 9.27
N ILE A 215 10.32 -4.09 8.00
CA ILE A 215 9.91 -5.43 7.56
C ILE A 215 10.79 -6.51 8.23
N ASP A 216 10.16 -7.60 8.68
CA ASP A 216 10.83 -8.72 9.36
C ASP A 216 11.59 -9.62 8.39
N LEU A 217 12.67 -9.10 7.81
CA LEU A 217 13.53 -9.85 6.88
C LEU A 217 14.17 -11.08 7.54
N GLN A 218 14.38 -11.05 8.87
CA GLN A 218 14.90 -12.21 9.58
C GLN A 218 13.95 -13.40 9.44
N ARG A 219 12.64 -13.15 9.63
CA ARG A 219 11.65 -14.23 9.52
C ARG A 219 11.55 -14.79 8.10
N PHE A 220 11.65 -13.92 7.08
CA PHE A 220 11.71 -14.38 5.69
C PHE A 220 12.94 -15.28 5.45
N ALA A 221 14.11 -14.89 5.95
CA ALA A 221 15.33 -15.70 5.82
C ALA A 221 15.23 -17.05 6.53
N GLU A 222 14.63 -17.10 7.72
CA GLU A 222 14.38 -18.35 8.46
C GLU A 222 13.46 -19.29 7.69
N LEU A 223 12.41 -18.78 7.06
CA LEU A 223 11.50 -19.55 6.23
C LEU A 223 12.20 -20.04 4.96
N GLY A 224 13.02 -19.22 4.33
CA GLY A 224 13.84 -19.59 3.18
C GLY A 224 14.79 -20.75 3.50
N LYS A 225 15.43 -20.75 4.68
CA LYS A 225 16.26 -21.88 5.14
C LYS A 225 15.48 -23.18 5.36
N LYS A 226 14.20 -23.09 5.77
CA LYS A 226 13.33 -24.28 5.90
C LYS A 226 12.88 -24.85 4.56
N GLY A 227 12.92 -24.05 3.52
CA GLY A 227 12.42 -24.36 2.20
C GLY A 227 11.00 -23.83 1.99
N VAL A 228 10.83 -23.00 0.96
CA VAL A 228 9.55 -22.45 0.52
C VAL A 228 9.14 -23.16 -0.77
N LEU A 229 7.93 -23.72 -0.77
CA LEU A 229 7.39 -24.46 -1.92
C LEU A 229 7.02 -23.50 -3.06
N ALA A 230 6.41 -22.37 -2.73
CA ALA A 230 6.05 -21.32 -3.68
C ALA A 230 6.11 -19.95 -3.00
N LEU A 231 6.48 -18.94 -3.78
CA LEU A 231 6.45 -17.52 -3.39
C LEU A 231 5.46 -16.81 -4.31
N LEU A 232 4.40 -16.22 -3.70
CA LEU A 232 3.48 -15.30 -4.35
C LEU A 232 3.91 -13.89 -3.93
N ALA A 233 4.52 -13.16 -4.85
CA ALA A 233 5.11 -11.85 -4.56
C ALA A 233 4.38 -10.73 -5.30
N ASP A 234 4.14 -9.62 -4.62
CA ASP A 234 3.78 -8.37 -5.27
C ASP A 234 4.82 -8.02 -6.34
N SER A 235 4.32 -7.72 -7.53
CA SER A 235 5.14 -7.40 -8.70
C SER A 235 4.72 -6.11 -9.40
N THR A 236 3.93 -5.28 -8.75
CA THR A 236 3.33 -4.04 -9.31
C THR A 236 4.35 -3.13 -9.98
N ASN A 237 5.53 -2.96 -9.40
CA ASN A 237 6.60 -2.12 -9.96
C ASN A 237 7.82 -2.91 -10.46
N ALA A 238 7.70 -4.21 -10.68
CA ALA A 238 8.83 -5.10 -11.01
C ALA A 238 9.59 -4.69 -12.29
N THR A 239 8.91 -4.05 -13.24
CA THR A 239 9.52 -3.59 -14.51
C THR A 239 10.14 -2.19 -14.42
N ARG A 240 9.93 -1.45 -13.33
CA ARG A 240 10.49 -0.10 -13.16
C ARG A 240 11.92 -0.18 -12.63
N PRO A 241 12.89 0.43 -13.29
CA PRO A 241 14.26 0.48 -12.77
C PRO A 241 14.34 1.35 -11.52
N GLY A 242 15.26 1.01 -10.60
CA GLY A 242 15.50 1.76 -9.37
C GLY A 242 14.93 1.07 -8.12
N PHE A 243 14.55 1.86 -7.14
CA PHE A 243 14.02 1.39 -5.85
C PHE A 243 13.04 2.40 -5.26
N THR A 244 12.17 1.93 -4.38
CA THR A 244 11.22 2.79 -3.64
C THR A 244 11.94 3.45 -2.46
N MET A 245 11.87 4.78 -2.41
CA MET A 245 12.43 5.56 -1.30
C MET A 245 11.66 5.31 0.01
N SER A 246 12.36 5.51 1.15
CA SER A 246 11.71 5.49 2.46
C SER A 246 10.62 6.56 2.55
N GLU A 247 9.51 6.22 3.20
CA GLU A 247 8.41 7.16 3.45
C GLU A 247 8.88 8.41 4.24
N ARG A 248 9.91 8.26 5.08
CA ARG A 248 10.51 9.37 5.82
C ARG A 248 11.07 10.49 4.93
N THR A 249 11.48 10.19 3.68
CA THR A 249 11.97 11.22 2.75
C THR A 249 10.90 12.23 2.36
N VAL A 250 9.64 11.79 2.32
CA VAL A 250 8.49 12.67 2.00
C VAL A 250 8.29 13.73 3.08
N GLY A 251 8.54 13.39 4.35
CA GLY A 251 8.48 14.36 5.45
C GLY A 251 9.43 15.55 5.27
N LYS A 252 10.62 15.32 4.71
CA LYS A 252 11.56 16.41 4.38
C LYS A 252 11.02 17.31 3.26
N THR A 253 10.35 16.71 2.28
CA THR A 253 9.70 17.46 1.20
C THR A 253 8.57 18.34 1.74
N PHE A 254 7.74 17.82 2.65
CA PHE A 254 6.73 18.64 3.32
C PHE A 254 7.36 19.79 4.10
N ASP A 255 8.44 19.55 4.84
CA ASP A 255 9.12 20.61 5.59
C ASP A 255 9.60 21.75 4.66
N ASN A 256 10.17 21.42 3.51
CA ASN A 256 10.56 22.40 2.49
C ASN A 256 9.35 23.17 1.96
N ILE A 257 8.28 22.49 1.52
CA ILE A 257 7.06 23.11 1.02
C ILE A 257 6.48 24.09 2.05
N PHE A 258 6.37 23.68 3.31
CA PHE A 258 5.81 24.54 4.36
C PHE A 258 6.70 25.74 4.70
N SER A 259 8.02 25.58 4.60
CA SER A 259 8.96 26.69 4.82
C SER A 259 8.96 27.72 3.71
N GLU A 260 8.75 27.29 2.46
CA GLU A 260 8.72 28.16 1.27
C GLU A 260 7.37 28.88 1.14
N HIS A 261 6.27 28.25 1.56
CA HIS A 261 4.90 28.76 1.36
C HIS A 261 4.23 29.24 2.68
N LYS A 262 4.96 30.04 3.48
CA LYS A 262 4.49 30.51 4.78
C LYS A 262 3.22 31.35 4.75
N ASN A 263 3.01 32.09 3.66
CA ASN A 263 1.91 33.04 3.48
C ASN A 263 0.77 32.48 2.60
N GLN A 264 0.72 31.16 2.40
CA GLN A 264 -0.25 30.51 1.53
C GLN A 264 -0.90 29.34 2.26
N ARG A 265 -2.18 29.08 1.97
CA ARG A 265 -2.85 27.85 2.40
C ARG A 265 -2.26 26.67 1.65
N ILE A 266 -2.04 25.57 2.36
CA ILE A 266 -1.53 24.32 1.76
C ILE A 266 -2.65 23.29 1.76
N ILE A 267 -2.88 22.68 0.60
CA ILE A 267 -3.86 21.60 0.39
C ILE A 267 -3.09 20.37 -0.04
N VAL A 268 -3.09 19.32 0.77
CA VAL A 268 -2.37 18.07 0.50
C VAL A 268 -3.39 16.99 0.17
N ALA A 269 -3.36 16.52 -1.08
CA ALA A 269 -4.14 15.37 -1.50
C ALA A 269 -3.29 14.10 -1.43
N THR A 270 -3.81 13.07 -0.77
CA THR A 270 -3.15 11.77 -0.61
C THR A 270 -4.18 10.66 -0.47
N PHE A 271 -3.71 9.40 -0.48
CA PHE A 271 -4.57 8.27 -0.14
C PHE A 271 -5.02 8.33 1.32
N ALA A 272 -6.31 8.10 1.55
CA ALA A 272 -6.86 8.07 2.91
C ALA A 272 -6.19 7.00 3.79
N SER A 273 -5.83 5.87 3.20
CA SER A 273 -5.20 4.74 3.88
C SER A 273 -3.72 4.96 4.20
N ASN A 274 -3.06 5.96 3.60
CA ASN A 274 -1.65 6.25 3.89
C ASN A 274 -1.52 7.05 5.20
N VAL A 275 -1.69 6.33 6.30
CA VAL A 275 -1.68 6.85 7.68
C VAL A 275 -0.36 7.54 8.00
N ASP A 276 0.77 7.00 7.53
CA ASP A 276 2.10 7.60 7.72
C ASP A 276 2.24 8.95 7.04
N ARG A 277 1.69 9.10 5.83
CA ARG A 277 1.69 10.34 5.08
C ARG A 277 0.86 11.41 5.79
N VAL A 278 -0.33 11.03 6.25
CA VAL A 278 -1.22 11.90 7.04
C VAL A 278 -0.51 12.35 8.31
N GLN A 279 0.14 11.44 9.05
CA GLN A 279 0.90 11.78 10.25
C GLN A 279 2.04 12.78 9.96
N GLN A 280 2.75 12.61 8.86
CA GLN A 280 3.83 13.54 8.48
C GLN A 280 3.29 14.94 8.17
N VAL A 281 2.14 15.05 7.49
CA VAL A 281 1.49 16.34 7.24
C VAL A 281 1.04 16.99 8.55
N VAL A 282 0.41 16.23 9.46
CA VAL A 282 -0.02 16.71 10.79
C VAL A 282 1.18 17.22 11.60
N ASN A 283 2.26 16.46 11.65
CA ASN A 283 3.48 16.84 12.37
C ASN A 283 4.11 18.12 11.80
N THR A 284 4.15 18.24 10.47
CA THR A 284 4.69 19.42 9.79
C THR A 284 3.77 20.64 10.04
N ALA A 285 2.46 20.47 9.92
CA ALA A 285 1.51 21.53 10.23
C ALA A 285 1.67 22.05 11.67
N TYR A 286 1.76 21.14 12.63
CA TYR A 286 2.00 21.50 14.05
C TYR A 286 3.32 22.26 14.23
N LYS A 287 4.41 21.79 13.61
CA LYS A 287 5.74 22.46 13.64
C LYS A 287 5.66 23.92 13.16
N TYR A 288 4.84 24.19 12.14
CA TYR A 288 4.66 25.53 11.57
C TYR A 288 3.47 26.30 12.17
N GLY A 289 2.87 25.81 13.27
CA GLY A 289 1.77 26.48 13.99
C GLY A 289 0.47 26.56 13.19
N ARG A 290 0.26 25.66 12.21
CA ARG A 290 -0.92 25.64 11.36
C ARG A 290 -2.00 24.72 11.87
N LYS A 291 -3.27 25.08 11.64
CA LYS A 291 -4.42 24.23 11.88
C LYS A 291 -4.64 23.25 10.74
N VAL A 292 -5.02 22.03 11.05
CA VAL A 292 -5.29 20.97 10.08
C VAL A 292 -6.78 20.76 9.95
N VAL A 293 -7.27 20.71 8.72
CA VAL A 293 -8.63 20.30 8.37
C VAL A 293 -8.52 19.04 7.53
N VAL A 294 -9.37 18.06 7.81
CA VAL A 294 -9.46 16.80 7.06
C VAL A 294 -10.75 16.79 6.26
N GLU A 295 -10.64 16.53 4.94
CA GLU A 295 -11.80 16.55 4.05
C GLU A 295 -11.82 15.32 3.14
N GLY A 296 -13.05 14.80 2.92
CA GLY A 296 -13.31 13.55 2.22
C GLY A 296 -13.70 12.44 3.17
N ARG A 297 -14.83 11.77 2.88
CA ARG A 297 -15.42 10.75 3.79
C ARG A 297 -14.43 9.69 4.22
N SER A 298 -13.77 9.04 3.27
CA SER A 298 -12.78 7.99 3.59
C SER A 298 -11.60 8.53 4.41
N MET A 299 -11.12 9.75 4.14
CA MET A 299 -10.04 10.37 4.90
C MET A 299 -10.43 10.61 6.36
N VAL A 300 -11.62 11.17 6.59
CA VAL A 300 -12.15 11.40 7.95
C VAL A 300 -12.31 10.07 8.69
N THR A 301 -12.90 9.07 8.05
CA THR A 301 -13.11 7.74 8.64
C THR A 301 -11.80 7.06 9.01
N VAL A 302 -10.84 6.97 8.07
CA VAL A 302 -9.55 6.30 8.34
C VAL A 302 -8.77 7.04 9.41
N MET A 303 -8.76 8.38 9.39
CA MET A 303 -8.08 9.17 10.41
C MET A 303 -8.69 8.98 11.81
N ASP A 304 -10.02 8.91 11.92
CA ASP A 304 -10.69 8.64 13.18
C ASP A 304 -10.34 7.26 13.73
N ILE A 305 -10.43 6.22 12.89
CA ILE A 305 -10.06 4.84 13.24
C ILE A 305 -8.59 4.77 13.66
N ALA A 306 -7.68 5.31 12.83
CA ALA A 306 -6.25 5.26 13.09
C ALA A 306 -5.87 6.02 14.37
N SER A 307 -6.50 7.16 14.65
CA SER A 307 -6.29 7.93 15.87
C SER A 307 -6.78 7.18 17.11
N LYS A 308 -7.97 6.60 17.08
CA LYS A 308 -8.52 5.78 18.19
C LYS A 308 -7.64 4.57 18.49
N LEU A 309 -7.00 4.00 17.50
CA LEU A 309 -6.10 2.86 17.64
C LEU A 309 -4.66 3.23 18.00
N GLY A 310 -4.31 4.54 17.97
CA GLY A 310 -2.97 5.04 18.30
C GLY A 310 -1.97 5.01 17.15
N TYR A 311 -2.42 4.85 15.89
CA TYR A 311 -1.57 4.93 14.69
C TYR A 311 -1.36 6.36 14.21
N ILE A 312 -2.27 7.28 14.54
CA ILE A 312 -2.12 8.72 14.32
C ILE A 312 -2.14 9.43 15.68
N ASN A 313 -1.19 10.31 15.90
CA ASN A 313 -1.14 11.20 17.05
C ASN A 313 -1.34 12.64 16.55
N VAL A 314 -2.44 13.26 16.93
CA VAL A 314 -2.75 14.65 16.62
C VAL A 314 -2.51 15.49 17.87
N PRO A 315 -1.52 16.42 17.86
CA PRO A 315 -1.31 17.34 18.98
C PRO A 315 -2.57 18.16 19.25
N GLU A 316 -2.85 18.40 20.51
CA GLU A 316 -4.03 19.15 20.94
C GLU A 316 -4.15 20.51 20.25
N GLY A 317 -5.34 20.89 19.87
CA GLY A 317 -5.62 22.14 19.18
C GLY A 317 -5.09 22.25 17.74
N THR A 318 -4.52 21.18 17.17
CA THR A 318 -4.05 21.18 15.77
C THR A 318 -5.19 20.89 14.78
N LEU A 319 -6.03 19.90 15.06
CA LEU A 319 -7.17 19.54 14.22
C LEU A 319 -8.35 20.45 14.49
N ILE A 320 -8.96 20.97 13.44
CA ILE A 320 -10.21 21.75 13.49
C ILE A 320 -11.24 21.17 12.53
N ASP A 321 -12.52 21.36 12.87
CA ASP A 321 -13.60 21.02 11.96
C ASP A 321 -13.62 21.99 10.76
N ILE A 322 -13.99 21.46 9.59
CA ILE A 322 -14.10 22.24 8.35
C ILE A 322 -15.08 23.40 8.45
N GLU A 323 -16.10 23.32 9.31
CA GLU A 323 -17.04 24.42 9.58
C GLU A 323 -16.33 25.62 10.19
N HIS A 324 -15.26 25.41 10.92
CA HIS A 324 -14.44 26.44 11.54
C HIS A 324 -13.33 26.99 10.66
N LEU A 325 -13.13 26.44 9.45
CA LEU A 325 -12.05 26.85 8.56
C LEU A 325 -12.03 28.35 8.30
N ARG A 326 -13.21 28.95 8.15
CA ARG A 326 -13.38 30.40 7.88
C ARG A 326 -12.95 31.31 9.02
N ASN A 327 -12.78 30.78 10.23
CA ASN A 327 -12.36 31.54 11.41
C ASN A 327 -10.83 31.72 11.47
N TYR A 328 -10.09 31.09 10.53
CA TYR A 328 -8.64 31.14 10.48
C TYR A 328 -8.17 31.77 9.16
N PRO A 329 -7.11 32.60 9.18
CA PRO A 329 -6.51 33.09 7.96
C PRO A 329 -5.96 31.91 7.11
N PRO A 330 -6.11 31.96 5.78
CA PRO A 330 -5.74 30.86 4.89
C PRO A 330 -4.32 30.31 5.13
N GLU A 331 -3.36 31.19 5.31
CA GLU A 331 -1.95 30.84 5.56
C GLU A 331 -1.70 30.07 6.86
N SER A 332 -2.62 30.16 7.81
CA SER A 332 -2.54 29.39 9.06
C SER A 332 -3.20 28.02 8.98
N THR A 333 -3.64 27.60 7.80
CA THR A 333 -4.39 26.35 7.63
C THR A 333 -3.76 25.40 6.64
N VAL A 334 -3.98 24.11 6.85
CA VAL A 334 -3.61 22.99 5.98
C VAL A 334 -4.82 22.10 5.80
N LEU A 335 -5.15 21.78 4.57
CA LEU A 335 -6.19 20.79 4.28
C LEU A 335 -5.54 19.47 3.88
N ILE A 336 -5.96 18.36 4.48
CA ILE A 336 -5.62 17.01 4.05
C ILE A 336 -6.87 16.43 3.40
N THR A 337 -6.76 16.00 2.13
CA THR A 337 -7.94 15.63 1.34
C THR A 337 -7.73 14.39 0.49
N THR A 338 -8.82 13.77 0.09
CA THR A 338 -8.86 12.72 -0.94
C THR A 338 -8.87 13.31 -2.35
N GLY A 339 -8.72 12.47 -3.37
CA GLY A 339 -8.77 12.87 -4.78
C GLY A 339 -7.40 12.98 -5.45
N SER A 340 -6.37 12.41 -4.84
CA SER A 340 -5.03 12.37 -5.44
C SER A 340 -4.93 11.49 -6.68
N GLN A 341 -5.95 10.67 -6.96
CA GLN A 341 -6.07 9.80 -8.14
C GLN A 341 -7.05 10.34 -9.18
N GLY A 342 -7.59 11.54 -8.95
CA GLY A 342 -8.50 12.17 -9.91
C GLY A 342 -9.93 11.62 -9.90
N GLU A 343 -10.33 10.91 -8.85
CA GLU A 343 -11.69 10.40 -8.70
C GLU A 343 -12.69 11.57 -8.71
N SER A 344 -13.67 11.54 -9.60
CA SER A 344 -14.56 12.67 -9.89
C SER A 344 -15.36 13.15 -8.67
N MET A 345 -15.73 12.23 -7.77
CA MET A 345 -16.49 12.54 -6.56
C MET A 345 -15.62 12.83 -5.34
N ALA A 346 -14.30 12.72 -5.45
CA ALA A 346 -13.38 13.01 -4.36
C ALA A 346 -13.33 14.50 -4.01
N ALA A 347 -12.88 14.83 -2.80
CA ALA A 347 -12.93 16.19 -2.30
C ALA A 347 -12.07 17.15 -3.14
N LEU A 348 -10.84 16.77 -3.53
CA LEU A 348 -9.99 17.61 -4.37
C LEU A 348 -10.63 17.89 -5.74
N SER A 349 -11.17 16.87 -6.43
CA SER A 349 -11.82 17.03 -7.73
C SER A 349 -13.00 17.99 -7.64
N ARG A 350 -13.81 17.90 -6.59
CA ARG A 350 -14.91 18.85 -6.33
C ARG A 350 -14.41 20.26 -6.01
N MET A 351 -13.26 20.41 -5.35
CA MET A 351 -12.64 21.72 -5.11
C MET A 351 -12.10 22.31 -6.43
N ALA A 352 -11.44 21.50 -7.26
CA ALA A 352 -10.90 21.89 -8.54
C ALA A 352 -12.00 22.36 -9.51
N SER A 353 -13.09 21.62 -9.62
CA SER A 353 -14.26 21.98 -10.44
C SER A 353 -15.12 23.11 -9.84
N GLY A 354 -14.85 23.55 -8.61
CA GLY A 354 -15.58 24.65 -7.95
C GLY A 354 -16.94 24.27 -7.38
N ILE A 355 -17.28 22.97 -7.32
CA ILE A 355 -18.57 22.48 -6.76
C ILE A 355 -18.49 22.10 -5.29
N HIS A 356 -17.31 22.20 -4.67
CA HIS A 356 -17.14 21.92 -3.24
C HIS A 356 -17.79 23.00 -2.38
N LYS A 357 -18.72 22.61 -1.49
CA LYS A 357 -19.59 23.54 -0.77
C LYS A 357 -18.86 24.43 0.26
N LYS A 358 -17.74 24.00 0.81
CA LYS A 358 -17.07 24.62 1.96
C LYS A 358 -15.70 25.22 1.64
N VAL A 359 -15.04 24.74 0.58
CA VAL A 359 -13.68 25.14 0.18
C VAL A 359 -13.69 25.58 -1.26
N SER A 360 -13.19 26.79 -1.52
CA SER A 360 -12.87 27.28 -2.86
C SER A 360 -11.35 27.41 -2.98
N ILE A 361 -10.80 26.93 -4.09
CA ILE A 361 -9.38 27.08 -4.42
C ILE A 361 -9.17 28.44 -5.05
N THR A 362 -8.08 29.10 -4.69
CA THR A 362 -7.68 30.44 -5.16
C THR A 362 -6.25 30.41 -5.67
N PRO A 363 -5.80 31.41 -6.45
CA PRO A 363 -4.40 31.53 -6.89
C PRO A 363 -3.37 31.63 -5.76
N ARG A 364 -3.83 31.82 -4.52
CA ARG A 364 -2.97 31.91 -3.32
C ARG A 364 -2.82 30.58 -2.60
N ASP A 365 -3.42 29.50 -3.12
CA ASP A 365 -3.32 28.18 -2.52
C ASP A 365 -2.19 27.37 -3.15
N VAL A 366 -1.54 26.56 -2.35
CA VAL A 366 -0.58 25.55 -2.82
C VAL A 366 -1.23 24.19 -2.73
N VAL A 367 -1.40 23.54 -3.86
CA VAL A 367 -1.96 22.18 -3.93
C VAL A 367 -0.84 21.17 -4.14
N VAL A 368 -0.73 20.22 -3.24
CA VAL A 368 0.29 19.16 -3.25
C VAL A 368 -0.39 17.83 -3.53
N LEU A 369 -0.12 17.23 -4.68
CA LEU A 369 -0.50 15.85 -4.98
C LEU A 369 0.57 14.92 -4.43
N SER A 370 0.30 14.33 -3.26
CA SER A 370 1.26 13.51 -2.53
C SER A 370 1.03 12.01 -2.78
N SER A 371 0.96 11.65 -4.04
CA SER A 371 0.85 10.27 -4.53
C SER A 371 1.35 10.18 -5.97
N THR A 372 1.71 8.98 -6.41
CA THR A 372 1.92 8.67 -7.82
C THR A 372 0.60 8.14 -8.40
N PRO A 373 0.22 8.48 -9.64
CA PRO A 373 -0.93 7.87 -10.28
C PRO A 373 -0.82 6.35 -10.29
N ILE A 374 -1.89 5.68 -9.90
CA ILE A 374 -2.04 4.23 -10.10
C ILE A 374 -2.15 3.99 -11.61
N PRO A 375 -1.52 2.93 -12.17
CA PRO A 375 -1.69 2.60 -13.58
C PRO A 375 -3.15 2.58 -14.00
N GLY A 376 -3.50 3.39 -15.03
CA GLY A 376 -4.87 3.61 -15.49
C GLY A 376 -5.51 4.93 -15.02
N ASN A 377 -5.00 5.57 -13.98
CA ASN A 377 -5.54 6.84 -13.44
C ASN A 377 -4.83 8.10 -13.98
N GLU A 378 -3.86 7.96 -14.87
CA GLU A 378 -3.03 9.08 -15.35
C GLU A 378 -3.86 10.20 -15.97
N LYS A 379 -4.88 9.83 -16.77
CA LYS A 379 -5.81 10.77 -17.41
C LYS A 379 -6.65 11.53 -16.37
N ALA A 380 -7.19 10.83 -15.39
CA ALA A 380 -8.00 11.41 -14.33
C ALA A 380 -7.20 12.41 -13.49
N VAL A 381 -5.97 12.04 -13.11
CA VAL A 381 -5.05 12.92 -12.38
C VAL A 381 -4.69 14.14 -13.22
N SER A 382 -4.37 13.96 -14.51
CA SER A 382 -4.06 15.07 -15.42
C SER A 382 -5.24 16.05 -15.55
N ASN A 383 -6.47 15.57 -15.61
CA ASN A 383 -7.67 16.41 -15.66
C ASN A 383 -7.78 17.29 -14.41
N VAL A 384 -7.59 16.72 -13.21
CA VAL A 384 -7.61 17.50 -11.96
C VAL A 384 -6.51 18.55 -11.93
N VAL A 385 -5.29 18.20 -12.38
CA VAL A 385 -4.17 19.17 -12.48
C VAL A 385 -4.52 20.30 -13.44
N ASN A 386 -5.13 20.01 -14.60
CA ASN A 386 -5.56 21.03 -15.56
C ASN A 386 -6.62 21.96 -14.96
N GLU A 387 -7.64 21.42 -14.27
CA GLU A 387 -8.66 22.22 -13.57
C GLU A 387 -8.06 23.12 -12.49
N LEU A 388 -7.10 22.61 -11.72
CA LEU A 388 -6.40 23.38 -10.69
C LEU A 388 -5.55 24.49 -11.31
N SER A 389 -4.93 24.25 -12.47
CA SER A 389 -4.08 25.23 -13.16
C SER A 389 -4.89 26.40 -13.76
N MET A 390 -6.20 26.28 -13.86
CA MET A 390 -7.11 27.33 -14.30
C MET A 390 -7.63 28.24 -13.15
N LYS A 391 -7.30 27.91 -11.92
CA LYS A 391 -7.69 28.70 -10.73
C LYS A 391 -6.63 29.66 -10.29
#